data_1af0595461d0a9f017691d66ee858288
#
_entry.id   1af0595461d0a9f017691d66ee858288
#
_cell.length_a   1.000
_cell.length_b   1.000
_cell.length_c   1.000
_cell.angle_alpha   90.00
_cell.angle_beta   90.00
_cell.angle_gamma   90.00
#
_symmetry.space_group_name_H-M   'P 1'
#
loop_
_entity.id
_entity.type
_entity.pdbx_description
1 polymer ?
#
loop_
_entity_poly.entity_id
_entity_poly.type
_entity_poly.pdbx_seq_one_letter_code
_entity_poly.pdbx_strand_id
1 'polypeptide(L)'
;MDLSFSLPPFPPAHKPARLPTDRSRRYEARLFEGRATDRLFFAALPDAATAVRIADLACRLKIGHDLTGRLLRPEHFHVTLFHVGDRCGVASGKVASFVERASSVTMPAFKVAFDRVGSFKNGAFVLRGEEGTMGLEVLQQRLSDALDARVGRARPFTPHVTLLRDSHLVEEHDIQPVEWTVHEVVLVQ
;
A
#
# COMPACT_ATOMS: atom_id res chain seq x y z
N MET A 1 -6.14 11.22 -19.57
CA MET A 1 -6.82 11.28 -18.25
C MET A 1 -5.72 11.29 -17.21
N ASP A 2 -5.66 12.35 -16.42
CA ASP A 2 -4.62 12.52 -15.39
C ASP A 2 -5.00 11.74 -14.14
N LEU A 3 -4.00 11.19 -13.46
CA LEU A 3 -4.20 10.54 -12.17
C LEU A 3 -4.50 11.61 -11.11
N SER A 4 -5.71 11.59 -10.56
CA SER A 4 -6.11 12.47 -9.47
C SER A 4 -5.85 11.79 -8.13
N PHE A 5 -5.21 12.52 -7.21
CA PHE A 5 -4.98 12.03 -5.84
C PHE A 5 -6.17 12.44 -4.98
N SER A 6 -6.91 11.46 -4.45
CA SER A 6 -7.98 11.70 -3.47
C SER A 6 -7.51 11.39 -2.05
N LEU A 7 -7.70 12.34 -1.15
CA LEU A 7 -7.57 12.12 0.29
C LEU A 7 -8.96 11.86 0.89
N PRO A 8 -9.10 10.93 1.84
CA PRO A 8 -10.31 10.85 2.64
C PRO A 8 -10.51 12.16 3.43
N PRO A 9 -11.77 12.57 3.73
CA PRO A 9 -12.05 13.80 4.48
C PRO A 9 -11.42 13.73 5.87
N PHE A 10 -10.71 14.81 6.25
CA PHE A 10 -10.11 14.95 7.57
C PHE A 10 -11.16 14.96 8.68
N PRO A 11 -10.89 14.35 9.84
CA PRO A 11 -11.70 14.56 11.02
C PRO A 11 -11.62 16.03 11.45
N PRO A 12 -12.68 16.59 12.08
CA PRO A 12 -12.75 18.00 12.45
C PRO A 12 -11.61 18.37 13.40
N ALA A 13 -11.01 19.54 13.14
CA ALA A 13 -9.90 20.09 13.89
C ALA A 13 -10.20 20.18 15.39
N HIS A 14 -9.45 19.47 16.20
CA HIS A 14 -9.45 19.66 17.65
C HIS A 14 -8.82 21.00 18.02
N LYS A 15 -9.40 21.69 19.03
CA LYS A 15 -8.91 22.95 19.60
C LYS A 15 -7.41 22.86 19.94
N PRO A 16 -6.62 23.92 19.72
CA PRO A 16 -5.21 23.93 20.03
C PRO A 16 -4.99 23.72 21.52
N ALA A 17 -4.35 22.62 21.87
CA ALA A 17 -3.84 22.36 23.21
C ALA A 17 -2.67 23.33 23.49
N ARG A 18 -2.56 23.81 24.73
CA ARG A 18 -1.42 24.63 25.19
C ARG A 18 -0.11 23.92 24.89
N LEU A 19 0.86 24.69 24.35
CA LEU A 19 2.19 24.18 24.08
C LEU A 19 2.82 23.62 25.36
N PRO A 20 3.27 22.36 25.38
CA PRO A 20 3.94 21.77 26.55
C PRO A 20 5.31 22.44 26.79
N THR A 21 5.67 22.61 28.06
CA THR A 21 6.99 23.09 28.46
C THR A 21 8.08 22.07 28.10
N ASP A 22 9.33 22.48 27.95
CA ASP A 22 10.47 21.64 27.54
C ASP A 22 10.64 20.36 28.39
N ARG A 23 10.27 20.41 29.66
CA ARG A 23 10.27 19.24 30.55
C ARG A 23 9.20 18.21 30.19
N SER A 24 8.01 18.65 29.77
CA SER A 24 6.93 17.78 29.30
C SER A 24 7.32 17.06 27.99
N ARG A 25 7.99 17.77 27.07
CA ARG A 25 8.48 17.17 25.81
C ARG A 25 9.47 16.03 26.01
N ARG A 26 10.35 16.13 27.01
CA ARG A 26 11.29 15.05 27.33
C ARG A 26 10.61 13.85 28.00
N TYR A 27 9.55 14.09 28.75
CA TYR A 27 8.78 13.02 29.39
C TYR A 27 7.90 12.29 28.37
N GLU A 28 7.24 13.04 27.50
CA GLU A 28 6.45 12.50 26.39
C GLU A 28 7.32 11.74 25.38
N ALA A 29 8.51 12.24 25.04
CA ALA A 29 9.45 11.55 24.18
C ALA A 29 9.91 10.17 24.74
N ARG A 30 9.97 10.01 26.07
CA ARG A 30 10.29 8.72 26.72
C ARG A 30 9.09 7.78 26.84
N LEU A 31 7.86 8.31 26.87
CA LEU A 31 6.63 7.52 26.89
C LEU A 31 6.25 6.99 25.48
N PHE A 32 6.77 7.63 24.44
CA PHE A 32 6.55 7.26 23.04
C PHE A 32 7.73 6.55 22.36
N GLU A 33 8.61 5.88 23.11
CA GLU A 33 9.40 4.76 22.58
C GLU A 33 8.50 3.54 22.30
N GLY A 34 7.23 3.84 21.93
CA GLY A 34 6.21 2.89 21.52
C GLY A 34 6.41 2.50 20.06
N ARG A 35 6.06 1.24 19.74
CA ARG A 35 6.00 0.70 18.38
C ARG A 35 5.42 1.73 17.41
N ALA A 36 6.07 1.91 16.25
CA ALA A 36 5.50 2.68 15.16
C ALA A 36 4.07 2.20 14.89
N THR A 37 3.08 3.06 15.12
CA THR A 37 1.65 2.72 15.01
C THR A 37 1.11 3.06 13.63
N ASP A 38 1.73 4.04 12.96
CA ASP A 38 1.29 4.55 11.68
C ASP A 38 2.23 4.10 10.56
N ARG A 39 1.68 3.34 9.62
CA ARG A 39 2.36 2.97 8.39
C ARG A 39 1.82 3.81 7.26
N LEU A 40 2.66 4.68 6.69
CA LEU A 40 2.29 5.58 5.62
C LEU A 40 2.87 5.09 4.29
N PHE A 41 2.01 4.87 3.29
CA PHE A 41 2.44 4.40 1.97
C PHE A 41 1.47 4.84 0.86
N PHE A 42 2.00 5.00 -0.34
CA PHE A 42 1.19 5.19 -1.55
C PHE A 42 0.82 3.83 -2.15
N ALA A 43 -0.42 3.71 -2.59
CA ALA A 43 -0.97 2.47 -3.11
C ALA A 43 -1.90 2.68 -4.31
N ALA A 44 -1.97 1.67 -5.18
CA ALA A 44 -3.04 1.49 -6.15
C ALA A 44 -4.06 0.49 -5.58
N LEU A 45 -5.35 0.83 -5.68
CA LEU A 45 -6.44 0.01 -5.18
C LEU A 45 -7.21 -0.63 -6.34
N PRO A 46 -7.70 -1.87 -6.21
CA PRO A 46 -8.71 -2.40 -7.10
C PRO A 46 -10.03 -1.66 -6.88
N ASP A 47 -10.86 -1.55 -7.92
CA ASP A 47 -12.24 -1.11 -7.75
C ASP A 47 -13.04 -2.09 -6.85
N ALA A 48 -14.19 -1.64 -6.31
CA ALA A 48 -14.97 -2.41 -5.35
C ALA A 48 -15.41 -3.77 -5.90
N ALA A 49 -15.80 -3.85 -7.18
CA ALA A 49 -16.23 -5.11 -7.80
C ALA A 49 -15.04 -6.07 -7.95
N THR A 50 -13.88 -5.56 -8.33
CA THR A 50 -12.65 -6.35 -8.42
C THR A 50 -12.19 -6.80 -7.03
N ALA A 51 -12.28 -5.95 -6.00
CA ALA A 51 -11.94 -6.34 -4.62
C ALA A 51 -12.79 -7.52 -4.13
N VAL A 52 -14.08 -7.54 -4.45
CA VAL A 52 -14.97 -8.70 -4.14
C VAL A 52 -14.50 -9.95 -4.89
N ARG A 53 -14.20 -9.85 -6.19
CA ARG A 53 -13.68 -11.00 -6.97
C ARG A 53 -12.36 -11.54 -6.40
N ILE A 54 -11.47 -10.65 -5.95
CA ILE A 54 -10.21 -11.05 -5.27
C ILE A 54 -10.51 -11.79 -3.97
N ALA A 55 -11.48 -11.32 -3.17
CA ALA A 55 -11.85 -11.97 -1.91
C ALA A 55 -12.42 -13.39 -2.14
N ASP A 56 -13.29 -13.55 -3.13
CA ASP A 56 -13.85 -14.85 -3.51
C ASP A 56 -12.75 -15.81 -4.00
N LEU A 57 -11.82 -15.32 -4.81
CA LEU A 57 -10.66 -16.08 -5.26
C LEU A 57 -9.78 -16.49 -4.08
N ALA A 58 -9.46 -15.54 -3.18
CA ALA A 58 -8.63 -15.79 -2.02
C ALA A 58 -9.26 -16.84 -1.08
N CYS A 59 -10.59 -16.85 -0.95
CA CYS A 59 -11.31 -17.87 -0.17
C CYS A 59 -11.13 -19.25 -0.80
N ARG A 60 -11.32 -19.40 -2.10
CA ARG A 60 -11.11 -20.67 -2.83
C ARG A 60 -9.67 -21.17 -2.73
N LEU A 61 -8.71 -20.27 -2.94
CA LEU A 61 -7.28 -20.61 -2.86
C LEU A 61 -6.88 -21.02 -1.44
N LYS A 62 -7.40 -20.33 -0.42
CA LYS A 62 -7.17 -20.71 0.98
C LYS A 62 -7.61 -22.14 1.26
N ILE A 63 -8.79 -22.53 0.81
CA ILE A 63 -9.32 -23.89 0.96
C ILE A 63 -8.49 -24.89 0.15
N GLY A 64 -8.19 -24.56 -1.12
CA GLY A 64 -7.48 -25.46 -2.03
C GLY A 64 -6.03 -25.76 -1.61
N HIS A 65 -5.42 -24.86 -0.84
CA HIS A 65 -4.04 -25.01 -0.33
C HIS A 65 -3.97 -25.28 1.18
N ASP A 66 -5.09 -25.57 1.84
CA ASP A 66 -5.15 -25.85 3.28
C ASP A 66 -4.52 -24.75 4.15
N LEU A 67 -4.64 -23.47 3.70
CA LEU A 67 -4.08 -22.34 4.42
C LEU A 67 -4.95 -21.99 5.64
N THR A 68 -4.30 -21.71 6.77
CA THR A 68 -4.96 -21.40 8.06
C THR A 68 -5.05 -19.89 8.32
N GLY A 69 -4.18 -19.10 7.64
CA GLY A 69 -4.06 -17.68 7.81
C GLY A 69 -5.40 -16.92 7.65
N ARG A 70 -5.50 -15.77 8.31
CA ARG A 70 -6.68 -14.90 8.18
C ARG A 70 -6.64 -14.16 6.83
N LEU A 71 -7.72 -14.29 6.06
CA LEU A 71 -7.91 -13.50 4.84
C LEU A 71 -7.99 -12.00 5.15
N LEU A 72 -7.36 -11.19 4.28
CA LEU A 72 -7.61 -9.76 4.29
C LEU A 72 -9.04 -9.49 3.78
N ARG A 73 -9.64 -8.42 4.30
CA ARG A 73 -10.94 -7.94 3.85
C ARG A 73 -10.80 -7.20 2.52
N PRO A 74 -11.86 -7.16 1.67
CA PRO A 74 -11.82 -6.52 0.36
C PRO A 74 -11.28 -5.08 0.38
N GLU A 75 -11.68 -4.29 1.38
CA GLU A 75 -11.27 -2.90 1.55
C GLU A 75 -9.78 -2.72 1.89
N HIS A 76 -9.06 -3.81 2.16
CA HIS A 76 -7.63 -3.79 2.46
C HIS A 76 -6.76 -4.28 1.28
N PHE A 77 -7.36 -4.68 0.17
CA PHE A 77 -6.56 -5.08 -0.99
C PHE A 77 -5.94 -3.86 -1.66
N HIS A 78 -4.63 -3.93 -1.87
CA HIS A 78 -3.87 -2.86 -2.48
C HIS A 78 -2.56 -3.37 -3.08
N VAL A 79 -2.02 -2.61 -4.01
CA VAL A 79 -0.62 -2.74 -4.43
C VAL A 79 0.15 -1.58 -3.80
N THR A 80 1.07 -1.88 -2.89
CA THR A 80 1.97 -0.85 -2.32
C THR A 80 2.92 -0.36 -3.40
N LEU A 81 2.91 0.93 -3.69
CA LEU A 81 3.79 1.55 -4.70
C LEU A 81 5.02 2.18 -4.05
N PHE A 82 4.84 2.92 -2.96
CA PHE A 82 5.93 3.61 -2.29
C PHE A 82 5.68 3.66 -0.78
N HIS A 83 6.61 3.13 0.01
CA HIS A 83 6.54 3.16 1.47
C HIS A 83 7.23 4.42 2.00
N VAL A 84 6.45 5.31 2.60
CA VAL A 84 6.95 6.57 3.18
C VAL A 84 7.66 6.35 4.52
N GLY A 85 7.18 5.40 5.31
CA GLY A 85 7.78 5.01 6.59
C GLY A 85 6.77 4.56 7.64
N ASP A 86 7.29 3.90 8.68
CA ASP A 86 6.56 3.54 9.88
C ASP A 86 6.91 4.57 10.97
N ARG A 87 5.93 5.21 11.59
CA ARG A 87 6.15 6.30 12.56
C ARG A 87 5.14 6.26 13.71
N CYS A 88 5.50 6.88 14.82
CA CYS A 88 4.57 7.20 15.90
C CYS A 88 4.03 8.62 15.66
N GLY A 89 2.85 8.72 15.05
CA GLY A 89 2.25 9.98 14.66
C GLY A 89 2.94 10.66 13.48
N VAL A 90 2.20 11.02 12.46
CA VAL A 90 2.71 11.76 11.29
C VAL A 90 2.26 13.22 11.40
N ALA A 91 3.21 14.15 11.45
CA ALA A 91 2.90 15.57 11.44
C ALA A 91 2.19 15.93 10.12
N SER A 92 1.01 16.57 10.22
CA SER A 92 0.16 16.91 9.07
C SER A 92 0.90 17.65 7.95
N GLY A 93 1.87 18.51 8.29
CA GLY A 93 2.69 19.22 7.30
C GLY A 93 3.60 18.30 6.47
N LYS A 94 4.04 17.17 7.03
CA LYS A 94 4.82 16.18 6.27
C LYS A 94 3.94 15.40 5.31
N VAL A 95 2.73 15.01 5.74
CA VAL A 95 1.74 14.36 4.89
C VAL A 95 1.42 15.23 3.70
N ALA A 96 1.11 16.52 3.91
CA ALA A 96 0.82 17.48 2.85
C ALA A 96 1.97 17.58 1.83
N SER A 97 3.22 17.65 2.30
CA SER A 97 4.39 17.69 1.41
C SER A 97 4.55 16.42 0.57
N PHE A 98 4.28 15.24 1.11
CA PHE A 98 4.32 14.01 0.32
C PHE A 98 3.21 13.97 -0.74
N VAL A 99 2.00 14.39 -0.37
CA VAL A 99 0.86 14.46 -1.30
C VAL A 99 1.14 15.46 -2.42
N GLU A 100 1.62 16.66 -2.11
CA GLU A 100 1.98 17.68 -3.10
C GLU A 100 3.01 17.15 -4.12
N ARG A 101 4.08 16.52 -3.63
CA ARG A 101 5.11 15.94 -4.50
C ARG A 101 4.56 14.78 -5.34
N ALA A 102 3.78 13.88 -4.74
CA ALA A 102 3.15 12.78 -5.47
C ALA A 102 2.17 13.28 -6.53
N SER A 103 1.46 14.39 -6.28
CA SER A 103 0.51 14.99 -7.24
C SER A 103 1.17 15.55 -8.50
N SER A 104 2.50 15.73 -8.50
CA SER A 104 3.23 16.09 -9.72
C SER A 104 3.40 14.91 -10.71
N VAL A 105 3.14 13.68 -10.23
CA VAL A 105 3.21 12.48 -11.08
C VAL A 105 1.92 12.35 -11.87
N THR A 106 2.04 12.51 -13.20
CA THR A 106 0.93 12.31 -14.13
C THR A 106 1.15 11.07 -14.97
N MET A 107 0.11 10.26 -15.13
CA MET A 107 0.10 9.07 -15.96
C MET A 107 -1.33 8.79 -16.44
N PRO A 108 -1.53 8.41 -17.72
CA PRO A 108 -2.86 7.97 -18.14
C PRO A 108 -3.30 6.74 -17.36
N ALA A 109 -4.60 6.56 -17.18
CA ALA A 109 -5.15 5.35 -16.60
C ALA A 109 -4.72 4.13 -17.43
N PHE A 110 -4.37 3.04 -16.76
CA PHE A 110 -3.86 1.82 -17.40
C PHE A 110 -4.45 0.56 -16.76
N LYS A 111 -4.56 -0.49 -17.57
CA LYS A 111 -4.99 -1.80 -17.08
C LYS A 111 -3.84 -2.52 -16.40
N VAL A 112 -4.17 -3.29 -15.37
CA VAL A 112 -3.28 -4.25 -14.71
C VAL A 112 -3.92 -5.63 -14.74
N ALA A 113 -3.09 -6.67 -14.79
CA ALA A 113 -3.50 -8.06 -14.75
C ALA A 113 -2.58 -8.83 -13.78
N PHE A 114 -3.18 -9.59 -12.89
CA PHE A 114 -2.52 -10.48 -11.96
C PHE A 114 -2.94 -11.91 -12.29
N ASP A 115 -2.03 -12.69 -12.80
CA ASP A 115 -2.27 -14.01 -13.38
C ASP A 115 -1.58 -15.15 -12.62
N ARG A 116 -0.92 -14.83 -11.49
CA ARG A 116 -0.23 -15.79 -10.64
C ARG A 116 -0.53 -15.60 -9.16
N VAL A 117 -0.43 -16.68 -8.41
CA VAL A 117 -0.45 -16.69 -6.94
C VAL A 117 0.73 -17.47 -6.40
N GLY A 118 1.20 -17.09 -5.23
CA GLY A 118 2.28 -17.80 -4.53
C GLY A 118 2.63 -17.12 -3.21
N SER A 119 3.49 -17.75 -2.44
CA SER A 119 3.96 -17.22 -1.17
C SER A 119 5.33 -16.59 -1.27
N PHE A 120 5.48 -15.40 -0.70
CA PHE A 120 6.81 -14.87 -0.41
C PHE A 120 7.44 -15.58 0.79
N LYS A 121 8.76 -15.59 0.88
CA LYS A 121 9.52 -16.21 1.98
C LYS A 121 9.12 -15.71 3.38
N ASN A 122 8.49 -14.52 3.48
CA ASN A 122 8.01 -13.95 4.72
C ASN A 122 6.59 -14.37 5.09
N GLY A 123 6.03 -15.37 4.39
CA GLY A 123 4.70 -15.93 4.64
C GLY A 123 3.54 -15.14 4.04
N ALA A 124 3.77 -14.08 3.26
CA ALA A 124 2.68 -13.41 2.57
C ALA A 124 2.27 -14.24 1.33
N PHE A 125 1.02 -14.69 1.28
CA PHE A 125 0.40 -15.29 0.12
C PHE A 125 -0.25 -14.19 -0.72
N VAL A 126 0.14 -14.09 -1.99
CA VAL A 126 -0.07 -12.90 -2.80
C VAL A 126 -0.55 -13.23 -4.22
N LEU A 127 -1.30 -12.31 -4.83
CA LEU A 127 -1.46 -12.22 -6.28
C LEU A 127 -0.22 -11.54 -6.86
N ARG A 128 0.27 -12.05 -7.99
CA ARG A 128 1.38 -11.52 -8.77
C ARG A 128 1.03 -11.50 -10.25
N GLY A 129 1.76 -10.70 -11.01
CA GLY A 129 1.71 -10.67 -12.47
C GLY A 129 3.10 -10.35 -13.03
N GLU A 130 3.29 -10.62 -14.29
CA GLU A 130 4.49 -10.26 -15.04
C GLU A 130 4.20 -9.09 -15.99
N GLU A 131 3.98 -9.35 -17.26
CA GLU A 131 3.75 -8.31 -18.27
C GLU A 131 2.55 -7.41 -17.95
N GLY A 132 1.48 -7.99 -17.35
CA GLY A 132 0.28 -7.26 -16.94
C GLY A 132 0.49 -6.22 -15.84
N THR A 133 1.67 -6.16 -15.22
CA THR A 133 1.98 -5.22 -14.12
C THR A 133 2.98 -4.13 -14.48
N MET A 134 3.48 -4.07 -15.71
CA MET A 134 4.48 -3.09 -16.15
C MET A 134 4.05 -1.63 -15.89
N GLY A 135 2.78 -1.32 -16.03
CA GLY A 135 2.26 0.02 -15.70
C GLY A 135 2.48 0.43 -14.25
N LEU A 136 2.39 -0.55 -13.32
CA LEU A 136 2.67 -0.32 -11.89
C LEU A 136 4.16 -0.07 -11.64
N GLU A 137 5.04 -0.71 -12.38
CA GLU A 137 6.49 -0.50 -12.26
C GLU A 137 6.86 0.91 -12.72
N VAL A 138 6.32 1.36 -13.87
CA VAL A 138 6.51 2.72 -14.35
C VAL A 138 5.97 3.76 -13.37
N LEU A 139 4.75 3.52 -12.82
CA LEU A 139 4.15 4.40 -11.83
C LEU A 139 4.97 4.45 -10.54
N GLN A 140 5.44 3.32 -10.06
CA GLN A 140 6.29 3.20 -8.88
C GLN A 140 7.61 3.96 -9.06
N GLN A 141 8.24 3.84 -10.23
CA GLN A 141 9.48 4.56 -10.54
C GLN A 141 9.24 6.08 -10.53
N ARG A 142 8.18 6.57 -11.19
CA ARG A 142 7.83 7.99 -11.21
C ARG A 142 7.53 8.54 -9.80
N LEU A 143 6.82 7.77 -8.96
CA LEU A 143 6.59 8.14 -7.57
C LEU A 143 7.89 8.17 -6.78
N SER A 144 8.78 7.21 -6.97
CA SER A 144 10.10 7.19 -6.33
C SER A 144 10.92 8.41 -6.72
N ASP A 145 10.96 8.76 -7.99
CA ASP A 145 11.70 9.94 -8.48
C ASP A 145 11.12 11.25 -7.89
N ALA A 146 9.79 11.35 -7.79
CA ALA A 146 9.12 12.51 -7.22
C ALA A 146 9.30 12.64 -5.72
N LEU A 147 9.25 11.51 -4.99
CA LEU A 147 9.22 11.48 -3.52
C LEU A 147 10.61 11.37 -2.90
N ASP A 148 11.56 10.77 -3.59
CA ASP A 148 12.86 10.44 -3.03
C ASP A 148 14.06 10.83 -3.92
N ALA A 149 14.32 12.11 -3.99
CA ALA A 149 15.51 12.64 -4.68
C ALA A 149 16.84 12.25 -3.98
N ARG A 150 16.84 11.49 -2.86
CA ARG A 150 18.01 11.25 -2.00
C ARG A 150 18.34 9.79 -1.72
N VAL A 151 17.50 8.83 -2.06
CA VAL A 151 17.75 7.41 -1.73
C VAL A 151 18.17 6.65 -2.99
N GLY A 152 19.45 6.69 -3.23
CA GLY A 152 20.10 5.98 -4.32
C GLY A 152 20.24 4.48 -4.07
N ARG A 153 19.14 3.74 -4.03
CA ARG A 153 19.04 2.32 -4.39
C ARG A 153 17.57 1.98 -4.52
N ALA A 154 17.06 1.96 -5.74
CA ALA A 154 15.78 1.33 -6.02
C ALA A 154 15.79 -0.10 -5.49
N ARG A 155 14.94 -0.38 -4.48
CA ARG A 155 14.71 -1.77 -4.08
C ARG A 155 13.96 -2.45 -5.22
N PRO A 156 14.27 -3.72 -5.54
CA PRO A 156 13.48 -4.45 -6.51
C PRO A 156 11.99 -4.34 -6.16
N PHE A 157 11.21 -3.78 -7.07
CA PHE A 157 9.77 -3.66 -6.92
C PHE A 157 9.13 -4.88 -7.54
N THR A 158 8.30 -5.57 -6.77
CA THR A 158 7.50 -6.69 -7.26
C THR A 158 6.04 -6.34 -6.99
N PRO A 159 5.28 -5.93 -8.02
CA PRO A 159 3.86 -5.65 -7.88
C PRO A 159 3.10 -6.87 -7.33
N HIS A 160 2.35 -6.68 -6.25
CA HIS A 160 1.57 -7.76 -5.66
C HIS A 160 0.40 -7.25 -4.83
N VAL A 161 -0.64 -8.09 -4.70
CA VAL A 161 -1.74 -7.89 -3.75
C VAL A 161 -1.67 -8.99 -2.70
N THR A 162 -1.52 -8.63 -1.43
CA THR A 162 -1.52 -9.61 -0.33
C THR A 162 -2.94 -10.09 -0.07
N LEU A 163 -3.13 -11.42 -0.03
CA LEU A 163 -4.42 -12.07 0.26
C LEU A 163 -4.52 -12.47 1.73
N LEU A 164 -3.47 -13.07 2.26
CA LEU A 164 -3.35 -13.49 3.65
C LEU A 164 -1.87 -13.67 4.03
N ARG A 165 -1.62 -14.01 5.28
CA ARG A 165 -0.30 -14.48 5.75
C ARG A 165 -0.44 -15.84 6.37
N ASP A 166 0.47 -16.77 6.00
CA ASP A 166 0.51 -18.12 6.53
C ASP A 166 1.96 -18.58 6.71
N SER A 167 2.17 -19.56 7.57
CA SER A 167 3.46 -20.25 7.71
C SER A 167 3.66 -21.32 6.64
N HIS A 168 2.55 -21.87 6.08
CA HIS A 168 2.59 -22.76 4.94
C HIS A 168 2.85 -21.94 3.67
N LEU A 169 3.94 -22.27 2.97
CA LEU A 169 4.32 -21.57 1.74
C LEU A 169 3.80 -22.35 0.52
N VAL A 170 3.06 -21.66 -0.32
CA VAL A 170 2.52 -22.17 -1.58
C VAL A 170 3.48 -21.80 -2.70
N GLU A 171 3.87 -22.78 -3.53
CA GLU A 171 4.64 -22.53 -4.75
C GLU A 171 3.84 -21.67 -5.72
N GLU A 172 4.57 -20.86 -6.50
CA GLU A 172 3.95 -19.99 -7.49
C GLU A 172 3.32 -20.81 -8.62
N HIS A 173 2.07 -20.49 -8.97
CA HIS A 173 1.34 -21.12 -10.07
C HIS A 173 0.37 -20.13 -10.73
N ASP A 174 -0.03 -20.47 -11.95
CA ASP A 174 -0.93 -19.65 -12.76
C ASP A 174 -2.38 -19.71 -12.25
N ILE A 175 -3.09 -18.61 -12.42
CA ILE A 175 -4.53 -18.49 -12.17
C ILE A 175 -5.21 -17.78 -13.34
N GLN A 176 -6.54 -17.81 -13.37
CA GLN A 176 -7.29 -16.93 -14.25
C GLN A 176 -6.97 -15.46 -13.90
N PRO A 177 -6.60 -14.62 -14.87
CA PRO A 177 -6.18 -13.25 -14.60
C PRO A 177 -7.25 -12.44 -13.86
N VAL A 178 -6.81 -11.72 -12.85
CA VAL A 178 -7.60 -10.70 -12.17
C VAL A 178 -7.17 -9.35 -12.69
N GLU A 179 -8.09 -8.65 -13.36
CA GLU A 179 -7.81 -7.40 -14.06
C GLU A 179 -8.63 -6.25 -13.49
N TRP A 180 -8.03 -5.06 -13.48
CA TRP A 180 -8.73 -3.78 -13.27
C TRP A 180 -7.96 -2.62 -13.91
N THR A 181 -8.58 -1.44 -13.91
CA THR A 181 -7.92 -0.22 -14.38
C THR A 181 -7.48 0.64 -13.20
N VAL A 182 -6.20 1.00 -13.17
CA VAL A 182 -5.66 1.96 -12.20
C VAL A 182 -5.94 3.36 -12.70
N HIS A 183 -6.75 4.11 -11.95
CA HIS A 183 -7.14 5.49 -12.24
C HIS A 183 -6.49 6.50 -11.29
N GLU A 184 -6.12 6.06 -10.10
CA GLU A 184 -5.62 6.91 -9.05
C GLU A 184 -4.60 6.21 -8.15
N VAL A 185 -3.86 7.01 -7.42
CA VAL A 185 -2.98 6.58 -6.34
C VAL A 185 -3.49 7.20 -5.04
N VAL A 186 -3.57 6.40 -3.99
CA VAL A 186 -4.01 6.84 -2.68
C VAL A 186 -2.86 6.81 -1.67
N LEU A 187 -2.84 7.77 -0.77
CA LEU A 187 -1.98 7.72 0.42
C LEU A 187 -2.76 7.02 1.54
N VAL A 188 -2.23 5.90 2.02
CA VAL A 188 -2.81 5.07 3.08
C VAL A 188 -2.04 5.30 4.38
N GLN A 189 -2.79 5.39 5.48
CA GLN A 189 -2.28 5.46 6.84
C GLN A 189 -2.83 4.31 7.68
#